data_52e581c81b631405241b74289de51d7b
#
_entry.id   52e581c81b631405241b74289de51d7b
#
_cell.length_a   1.000
_cell.length_b   1.000
_cell.length_c   1.000
_cell.angle_alpha   90.00
_cell.angle_beta   90.00
_cell.angle_gamma   90.00
#
_symmetry.space_group_name_H-M   'P 1'
#
loop_
_entity.id
_entity.type
_entity.pdbx_description
1 polymer ?
#
loop_
_entity_poly.entity_id
_entity_poly.type
_entity_poly.pdbx_seq_one_letter_code
_entity_poly.pdbx_strand_id
1 'polypeptide(L)'
;DVKAAIRYLRKDFANGDTYGIDPNTVFVGGSSAGAVTAIHLAYIDNVSDLPTTPFDIQAVANNLGGLEGDAGNMGYSSEVNGVISFAGGINTLSWIDANDEPLVSCQGDADQTVSYNCAPGLGQATVLELCGTGEMHPQADLVGVLNDKLVFPGADHSWCSSGNSSNFIQALDFTTDFLFPLLPCNNTTAITEVNSTQRKLLKITDVLGRVT
;
A
#
# COMPACT_ATOMS: atom_id res chain seq x y z
N ASP A 1 1.27 -9.40 11.60
CA ASP A 1 1.86 -8.26 12.34
C ASP A 1 1.34 -6.91 11.81
N VAL A 2 1.32 -6.64 10.48
CA VAL A 2 0.84 -5.35 9.94
C VAL A 2 -0.64 -5.12 10.26
N LYS A 3 -1.50 -6.13 10.09
CA LYS A 3 -2.91 -6.05 10.49
C LYS A 3 -3.06 -5.73 11.99
N ALA A 4 -2.23 -6.32 12.85
CA ALA A 4 -2.21 -6.01 14.27
C ALA A 4 -1.78 -4.57 14.57
N ALA A 5 -0.87 -3.99 13.78
CA ALA A 5 -0.48 -2.59 13.89
C ALA A 5 -1.63 -1.65 13.50
N ILE A 6 -2.36 -1.96 12.42
CA ILE A 6 -3.56 -1.22 12.01
C ILE A 6 -4.63 -1.27 13.12
N ARG A 7 -4.88 -2.44 13.68
CA ARG A 7 -5.81 -2.60 14.81
C ARG A 7 -5.36 -1.82 16.05
N TYR A 8 -4.05 -1.75 16.30
CA TYR A 8 -3.50 -0.97 17.41
C TYR A 8 -3.80 0.53 17.25
N LEU A 9 -3.61 1.08 16.06
CA LEU A 9 -3.91 2.49 15.78
C LEU A 9 -5.40 2.80 15.97
N ARG A 10 -6.30 1.94 15.49
CA ARG A 10 -7.74 2.10 15.71
C ARG A 10 -8.15 1.96 17.17
N LYS A 11 -7.49 1.07 17.91
CA LYS A 11 -7.68 0.96 19.36
C LYS A 11 -7.20 2.23 20.09
N ASP A 12 -6.06 2.77 19.70
CA ASP A 12 -5.54 4.02 20.28
C ASP A 12 -6.53 5.16 20.08
N PHE A 13 -7.04 5.34 18.87
CA PHE A 13 -8.09 6.34 18.60
C PHE A 13 -9.28 6.16 19.53
N ALA A 14 -9.81 4.94 19.70
CA ALA A 14 -10.96 4.67 20.55
C ALA A 14 -10.68 4.90 22.06
N ASN A 15 -9.41 4.98 22.50
CA ASN A 15 -9.01 5.06 23.89
C ASN A 15 -8.24 6.33 24.25
N GLY A 16 -8.30 7.37 23.44
CA GLY A 16 -7.70 8.65 23.79
C GLY A 16 -6.94 9.33 22.66
N ASP A 17 -6.82 8.67 21.51
CA ASP A 17 -6.27 9.23 20.26
C ASP A 17 -4.90 9.90 20.46
N THR A 18 -3.97 9.13 21.01
CA THR A 18 -2.61 9.61 21.29
C THR A 18 -1.88 10.09 20.04
N TYR A 19 -2.17 9.48 18.91
CA TYR A 19 -1.48 9.77 17.64
C TYR A 19 -2.23 10.73 16.73
N GLY A 20 -3.48 11.08 17.03
CA GLY A 20 -4.28 12.03 16.24
C GLY A 20 -4.58 11.52 14.83
N ILE A 21 -4.93 10.24 14.69
CA ILE A 21 -5.21 9.63 13.39
C ILE A 21 -6.71 9.63 13.07
N ASP A 22 -7.05 9.64 11.78
CA ASP A 22 -8.38 9.24 11.33
C ASP A 22 -8.47 7.71 11.20
N PRO A 23 -9.24 7.02 12.04
CA PRO A 23 -9.33 5.56 12.01
C PRO A 23 -10.09 5.03 10.78
N ASN A 24 -10.78 5.91 10.04
CA ASN A 24 -11.54 5.56 8.84
C ASN A 24 -10.75 5.78 7.54
N THR A 25 -9.55 6.37 7.64
CA THR A 25 -8.69 6.65 6.49
C THR A 25 -7.29 6.10 6.75
N VAL A 26 -7.10 4.84 6.42
CA VAL A 26 -5.84 4.12 6.61
C VAL A 26 -5.35 3.58 5.29
N PHE A 27 -4.18 4.00 4.84
CA PHE A 27 -3.50 3.44 3.68
C PHE A 27 -2.37 2.53 4.13
N VAL A 28 -2.17 1.42 3.41
CA VAL A 28 -1.03 0.53 3.65
C VAL A 28 -0.05 0.64 2.50
N GLY A 29 1.23 0.67 2.82
CA GLY A 29 2.22 0.79 1.75
C GLY A 29 3.61 0.37 2.18
N GLY A 30 4.47 0.25 1.19
CA GLY A 30 5.85 -0.11 1.42
C GLY A 30 6.69 -0.13 0.16
N SER A 31 7.95 -0.52 0.34
CA SER A 31 8.91 -0.72 -0.72
C SER A 31 9.37 -2.17 -0.72
N SER A 32 9.53 -2.77 -1.92
CA SER A 32 10.04 -4.14 -2.06
C SER A 32 9.18 -5.14 -1.27
N ALA A 33 9.77 -5.90 -0.36
CA ALA A 33 9.05 -6.83 0.52
C ALA A 33 7.91 -6.16 1.32
N GLY A 34 8.08 -4.89 1.71
CA GLY A 34 7.03 -4.11 2.37
C GLY A 34 5.83 -3.84 1.44
N ALA A 35 6.08 -3.55 0.16
CA ALA A 35 5.04 -3.39 -0.84
C ALA A 35 4.32 -4.73 -1.13
N VAL A 36 5.07 -5.83 -1.26
CA VAL A 36 4.50 -7.18 -1.39
C VAL A 36 3.58 -7.46 -0.19
N THR A 37 4.04 -7.17 1.03
CA THR A 37 3.23 -7.35 2.24
C THR A 37 1.96 -6.50 2.21
N ALA A 38 2.06 -5.23 1.79
CA ALA A 38 0.91 -4.32 1.73
C ALA A 38 -0.16 -4.80 0.74
N ILE A 39 0.26 -5.22 -0.46
CA ILE A 39 -0.63 -5.74 -1.50
C ILE A 39 -1.34 -7.01 -1.01
N HIS A 40 -0.58 -7.98 -0.47
CA HIS A 40 -1.15 -9.25 0.00
C HIS A 40 -2.05 -9.07 1.23
N LEU A 41 -1.77 -8.07 2.06
CA LEU A 41 -2.63 -7.74 3.21
C LEU A 41 -4.01 -7.26 2.76
N ALA A 42 -4.06 -6.46 1.70
CA ALA A 42 -5.29 -5.86 1.20
C ALA A 42 -6.09 -6.84 0.32
N TYR A 43 -5.44 -7.57 -0.59
CA TYR A 43 -6.08 -8.28 -1.68
C TYR A 43 -6.25 -9.79 -1.49
N ILE A 44 -5.89 -10.33 -0.32
CA ILE A 44 -6.20 -11.72 0.01
C ILE A 44 -7.41 -11.75 0.95
N ASP A 45 -8.54 -12.17 0.44
CA ASP A 45 -9.81 -12.15 1.16
C ASP A 45 -10.04 -13.40 2.00
N ASN A 46 -9.57 -14.56 1.53
CA ASN A 46 -9.84 -15.83 2.17
C ASN A 46 -8.56 -16.65 2.36
N VAL A 47 -8.50 -17.41 3.46
CA VAL A 47 -7.41 -18.37 3.69
C VAL A 47 -7.35 -19.40 2.55
N SER A 48 -8.51 -19.75 1.95
CA SER A 48 -8.57 -20.67 0.81
C SER A 48 -7.87 -20.19 -0.46
N ASP A 49 -7.59 -18.89 -0.59
CA ASP A 49 -6.89 -18.32 -1.72
C ASP A 49 -5.38 -18.55 -1.65
N LEU A 50 -4.87 -18.80 -0.44
CA LEU A 50 -3.47 -19.06 -0.20
C LEU A 50 -3.03 -20.40 -0.82
N PRO A 51 -1.81 -20.49 -1.39
CA PRO A 51 -1.31 -21.73 -1.98
C PRO A 51 -1.08 -22.83 -0.94
N THR A 52 -1.36 -24.07 -1.37
CA THR A 52 -1.06 -25.29 -0.58
C THR A 52 0.18 -26.03 -1.09
N THR A 53 0.70 -25.61 -2.25
CA THR A 53 1.90 -26.16 -2.89
C THR A 53 2.78 -25.03 -3.44
N PRO A 54 4.10 -25.13 -3.44
CA PRO A 54 4.92 -26.19 -2.86
C PRO A 54 4.93 -26.22 -1.33
N PHE A 55 4.42 -25.17 -0.69
CA PHE A 55 4.26 -25.05 0.76
C PHE A 55 2.79 -24.86 1.12
N ASP A 56 2.34 -25.49 2.18
CA ASP A 56 0.96 -25.31 2.67
C ASP A 56 0.85 -24.02 3.50
N ILE A 57 0.67 -22.90 2.77
CA ILE A 57 0.52 -21.57 3.38
C ILE A 57 -0.83 -21.45 4.08
N GLN A 58 -1.87 -22.17 3.62
CA GLN A 58 -3.16 -22.20 4.31
C GLN A 58 -3.03 -22.77 5.72
N ALA A 59 -2.31 -23.88 5.87
CA ALA A 59 -2.08 -24.46 7.19
C ALA A 59 -1.28 -23.52 8.10
N VAL A 60 -0.26 -22.83 7.55
CA VAL A 60 0.50 -21.83 8.30
C VAL A 60 -0.40 -20.68 8.75
N ALA A 61 -1.20 -20.13 7.86
CA ALA A 61 -2.13 -19.03 8.18
C ALA A 61 -3.14 -19.46 9.25
N ASN A 62 -3.76 -20.64 9.10
CA ASN A 62 -4.71 -21.15 10.09
C ASN A 62 -4.08 -21.33 11.48
N ASN A 63 -2.84 -21.80 11.55
CA ASN A 63 -2.11 -21.96 12.81
C ASN A 63 -1.74 -20.62 13.48
N LEU A 64 -1.76 -19.52 12.72
CA LEU A 64 -1.44 -18.17 13.20
C LEU A 64 -2.70 -17.28 13.36
N GLY A 65 -3.89 -17.86 13.38
CA GLY A 65 -5.15 -17.13 13.56
C GLY A 65 -5.80 -16.63 12.27
N GLY A 66 -5.51 -17.27 11.14
CA GLY A 66 -6.05 -16.93 9.83
C GLY A 66 -5.38 -15.67 9.23
N LEU A 67 -6.07 -15.02 8.29
CA LEU A 67 -5.56 -13.79 7.64
C LEU A 67 -5.43 -12.63 8.64
N GLU A 68 -6.27 -12.58 9.66
CA GLU A 68 -6.19 -11.56 10.70
C GLU A 68 -5.03 -11.78 11.67
N GLY A 69 -4.57 -13.01 11.81
CA GLY A 69 -3.59 -13.37 12.81
C GLY A 69 -4.14 -13.27 14.24
N ASP A 70 -3.39 -13.76 15.21
CA ASP A 70 -3.71 -13.74 16.64
C ASP A 70 -2.93 -12.69 17.44
N ALA A 71 -2.16 -11.84 16.76
CA ALA A 71 -1.23 -10.85 17.33
C ALA A 71 -1.94 -9.58 17.85
N GLY A 72 -2.73 -9.72 18.89
CA GLY A 72 -3.23 -8.59 19.70
C GLY A 72 -4.26 -7.64 19.06
N ASN A 73 -4.90 -6.85 19.90
CA ASN A 73 -5.89 -5.83 19.56
C ASN A 73 -7.09 -6.36 18.75
N MET A 74 -7.48 -7.61 19.00
CA MET A 74 -8.66 -8.21 18.38
C MET A 74 -9.91 -7.42 18.73
N GLY A 75 -10.87 -7.37 17.79
CA GLY A 75 -12.10 -6.58 17.91
C GLY A 75 -12.04 -5.20 17.29
N TYR A 76 -10.89 -4.77 16.78
CA TYR A 76 -10.74 -3.60 15.91
C TYR A 76 -10.50 -4.06 14.46
N SER A 77 -10.99 -3.29 13.49
CA SER A 77 -10.79 -3.60 12.06
C SER A 77 -9.32 -3.44 11.65
N SER A 78 -8.85 -4.29 10.73
CA SER A 78 -7.58 -4.17 10.04
C SER A 78 -7.74 -3.72 8.57
N GLU A 79 -8.95 -3.36 8.15
CA GLU A 79 -9.25 -2.86 6.80
C GLU A 79 -8.42 -1.62 6.46
N VAL A 80 -8.15 -1.45 5.18
CA VAL A 80 -7.42 -0.29 4.65
C VAL A 80 -8.25 0.39 3.56
N ASN A 81 -7.85 1.59 3.14
CA ASN A 81 -8.57 2.40 2.15
C ASN A 81 -7.78 2.57 0.85
N GLY A 82 -6.65 1.91 0.74
CA GLY A 82 -5.82 1.89 -0.46
C GLY A 82 -4.43 1.37 -0.20
N VAL A 83 -3.77 0.99 -1.29
CA VAL A 83 -2.48 0.31 -1.32
C VAL A 83 -1.46 1.13 -2.07
N ILE A 84 -0.28 1.30 -1.47
CA ILE A 84 0.87 1.98 -2.08
C ILE A 84 1.98 0.94 -2.29
N SER A 85 2.39 0.76 -3.55
CA SER A 85 3.40 -0.21 -3.93
C SER A 85 4.61 0.44 -4.57
N PHE A 86 5.75 0.44 -3.90
CA PHE A 86 7.03 0.82 -4.48
C PHE A 86 7.87 -0.43 -4.74
N ALA A 87 8.07 -0.77 -6.02
CA ALA A 87 8.79 -1.96 -6.46
C ALA A 87 8.24 -3.26 -5.83
N GLY A 88 6.92 -3.37 -5.71
CA GLY A 88 6.21 -4.53 -5.18
C GLY A 88 5.57 -5.38 -6.27
N GLY A 89 4.93 -6.46 -5.84
CA GLY A 89 4.19 -7.35 -6.72
C GLY A 89 3.28 -8.30 -5.94
N ILE A 90 2.35 -8.93 -6.66
CA ILE A 90 1.39 -9.89 -6.14
C ILE A 90 1.71 -11.30 -6.62
N ASN A 91 1.49 -12.31 -5.79
CA ASN A 91 1.73 -13.70 -6.21
C ASN A 91 0.67 -14.21 -7.21
N THR A 92 -0.56 -13.81 -7.08
CA THR A 92 -1.67 -14.28 -7.91
C THR A 92 -2.52 -13.09 -8.34
N LEU A 93 -2.57 -12.82 -9.65
CA LEU A 93 -3.31 -11.66 -10.20
C LEU A 93 -4.80 -11.71 -9.92
N SER A 94 -5.40 -12.90 -9.86
CA SER A 94 -6.84 -13.05 -9.60
C SER A 94 -7.26 -12.74 -8.17
N TRP A 95 -6.34 -12.43 -7.27
CA TRP A 95 -6.66 -11.84 -5.97
C TRP A 95 -7.06 -10.38 -6.07
N ILE A 96 -6.72 -9.72 -7.19
CA ILE A 96 -7.22 -8.38 -7.48
C ILE A 96 -8.62 -8.53 -8.09
N ASP A 97 -9.64 -8.17 -7.33
CA ASP A 97 -11.04 -8.26 -7.73
C ASP A 97 -11.79 -6.90 -7.65
N ALA A 98 -13.06 -6.88 -8.04
CA ALA A 98 -13.84 -5.63 -8.16
C ALA A 98 -14.18 -4.95 -6.82
N ASN A 99 -13.92 -5.59 -5.70
CA ASN A 99 -14.23 -5.07 -4.36
C ASN A 99 -12.99 -4.49 -3.67
N ASP A 100 -11.82 -4.62 -4.31
CA ASP A 100 -10.54 -4.23 -3.72
C ASP A 100 -10.33 -2.72 -3.62
N GLU A 101 -9.45 -2.36 -2.73
CA GLU A 101 -9.04 -1.01 -2.45
C GLU A 101 -8.20 -0.41 -3.61
N PRO A 102 -8.25 0.92 -3.76
CA PRO A 102 -7.43 1.63 -4.74
C PRO A 102 -5.93 1.28 -4.66
N LEU A 103 -5.29 1.11 -5.82
CA LEU A 103 -3.88 0.77 -5.97
C LEU A 103 -3.09 1.87 -6.63
N VAL A 104 -2.05 2.36 -5.99
CA VAL A 104 -1.01 3.19 -6.64
C VAL A 104 0.34 2.49 -6.60
N SER A 105 1.01 2.40 -7.76
CA SER A 105 2.30 1.71 -7.86
C SER A 105 3.35 2.56 -8.54
N CYS A 106 4.59 2.47 -8.05
CA CYS A 106 5.77 3.01 -8.72
C CYS A 106 6.81 1.91 -8.89
N GLN A 107 7.30 1.71 -10.11
CA GLN A 107 8.27 0.63 -10.37
C GLN A 107 9.19 0.94 -11.56
N GLY A 108 10.44 0.46 -11.49
CA GLY A 108 11.34 0.42 -12.63
C GLY A 108 11.00 -0.75 -13.56
N ASP A 109 11.01 -0.53 -14.87
CA ASP A 109 10.70 -1.59 -15.84
C ASP A 109 11.86 -2.56 -16.10
N ALA A 110 13.04 -2.25 -15.59
CA ALA A 110 14.21 -3.16 -15.59
C ALA A 110 14.43 -3.85 -14.22
N ASP A 111 13.43 -3.82 -13.32
CA ASP A 111 13.49 -4.50 -12.03
C ASP A 111 13.51 -6.03 -12.21
N GLN A 112 14.58 -6.67 -11.69
CA GLN A 112 14.76 -8.12 -11.72
C GLN A 112 14.61 -8.77 -10.34
N THR A 113 14.41 -7.99 -9.30
CA THR A 113 14.19 -8.49 -7.94
C THR A 113 12.70 -8.79 -7.72
N VAL A 114 11.84 -7.80 -8.02
CA VAL A 114 10.43 -7.99 -8.23
C VAL A 114 10.18 -7.57 -9.68
N SER A 115 9.93 -8.55 -10.54
CA SER A 115 9.76 -8.27 -11.98
C SER A 115 8.63 -7.28 -12.24
N TYR A 116 8.83 -6.39 -13.20
CA TYR A 116 7.77 -5.49 -13.68
C TYR A 116 6.56 -6.29 -14.25
N ASN A 117 6.84 -7.41 -14.92
CA ASN A 117 5.84 -8.40 -15.33
C ASN A 117 5.80 -9.55 -14.30
N CYS A 118 5.39 -10.76 -14.70
CA CYS A 118 5.41 -11.92 -13.82
C CYS A 118 6.75 -12.68 -13.97
N ALA A 119 7.41 -12.95 -12.86
CA ALA A 119 8.58 -13.82 -12.78
C ALA A 119 8.81 -14.30 -11.35
N PRO A 120 9.61 -15.37 -11.15
CA PRO A 120 10.05 -15.77 -9.83
C PRO A 120 10.74 -14.62 -9.09
N GLY A 121 10.36 -14.41 -7.84
CA GLY A 121 10.98 -13.37 -7.00
C GLY A 121 12.49 -13.55 -6.90
N LEU A 122 13.23 -12.44 -6.81
CA LEU A 122 14.70 -12.42 -6.83
C LEU A 122 15.32 -13.02 -8.10
N GLY A 123 14.55 -13.26 -9.17
CA GLY A 123 15.00 -13.98 -10.35
C GLY A 123 15.35 -15.45 -10.08
N GLN A 124 14.87 -16.05 -9.01
CA GLN A 124 15.24 -17.40 -8.57
C GLN A 124 14.03 -18.34 -8.70
N ALA A 125 14.18 -19.40 -9.52
CA ALA A 125 13.12 -20.37 -9.79
C ALA A 125 12.58 -21.12 -8.54
N THR A 126 13.26 -21.04 -7.42
CA THR A 126 12.85 -21.62 -6.12
C THR A 126 12.02 -20.65 -5.27
N VAL A 127 11.89 -19.39 -5.69
CA VAL A 127 11.07 -18.38 -5.03
C VAL A 127 9.72 -18.29 -5.74
N LEU A 128 8.66 -18.03 -5.00
CA LEU A 128 7.33 -17.86 -5.57
C LEU A 128 7.31 -16.75 -6.64
N GLU A 129 6.50 -16.95 -7.67
CA GLU A 129 6.27 -15.94 -8.70
C GLU A 129 5.63 -14.70 -8.07
N LEU A 130 6.06 -13.54 -8.56
CA LEU A 130 5.44 -12.25 -8.29
C LEU A 130 5.18 -11.55 -9.61
N CYS A 131 3.98 -11.02 -9.75
CA CYS A 131 3.57 -10.17 -10.86
C CYS A 131 3.63 -8.71 -10.40
N GLY A 132 4.47 -7.91 -11.04
CA GLY A 132 4.66 -6.50 -10.69
C GLY A 132 3.65 -5.56 -11.34
N THR A 133 4.00 -4.29 -11.34
CA THR A 133 3.16 -3.17 -11.82
C THR A 133 2.65 -3.38 -13.26
N GLY A 134 3.44 -4.01 -14.13
CA GLY A 134 3.07 -4.27 -15.53
C GLY A 134 1.85 -5.18 -15.71
N GLU A 135 1.60 -6.06 -14.74
CA GLU A 135 0.49 -7.02 -14.78
C GLU A 135 -0.61 -6.70 -13.76
N MET A 136 -0.26 -6.14 -12.60
CA MET A 136 -1.26 -5.77 -11.58
C MET A 136 -2.24 -4.72 -12.09
N HIS A 137 -1.77 -3.68 -12.77
CA HIS A 137 -2.63 -2.59 -13.23
C HIS A 137 -3.58 -2.99 -14.36
N PRO A 138 -3.16 -3.76 -15.40
CA PRO A 138 -4.12 -4.32 -16.35
C PRO A 138 -5.20 -5.18 -15.69
N GLN A 139 -4.86 -5.94 -14.65
CA GLN A 139 -5.84 -6.72 -13.89
C GLN A 139 -6.80 -5.79 -13.11
N ALA A 140 -6.27 -4.78 -12.43
CA ALA A 140 -7.08 -3.78 -11.72
C ALA A 140 -8.05 -3.04 -12.67
N ASP A 141 -7.57 -2.65 -13.86
CA ASP A 141 -8.42 -2.06 -14.91
C ASP A 141 -9.54 -3.01 -15.36
N LEU A 142 -9.20 -4.30 -15.55
CA LEU A 142 -10.15 -5.33 -16.00
C LEU A 142 -11.31 -5.50 -15.01
N VAL A 143 -11.04 -5.43 -13.71
CA VAL A 143 -12.04 -5.62 -12.65
C VAL A 143 -12.64 -4.31 -12.14
N GLY A 144 -12.11 -3.17 -12.56
CA GLY A 144 -12.64 -1.84 -12.24
C GLY A 144 -12.13 -1.25 -10.93
N VAL A 145 -11.04 -1.74 -10.38
CA VAL A 145 -10.35 -1.15 -9.23
C VAL A 145 -9.71 0.17 -9.64
N LEU A 146 -9.94 1.23 -8.85
CA LEU A 146 -9.27 2.51 -9.07
C LEU A 146 -7.76 2.34 -8.90
N ASN A 147 -7.01 2.66 -9.95
CA ASN A 147 -5.57 2.44 -9.91
C ASN A 147 -4.81 3.45 -10.78
N ASP A 148 -3.55 3.71 -10.43
CA ASP A 148 -2.62 4.45 -11.28
C ASP A 148 -1.18 4.00 -11.03
N LYS A 149 -0.30 4.18 -12.02
CA LYS A 149 1.09 3.73 -11.96
C LYS A 149 2.07 4.72 -12.56
N LEU A 150 3.22 4.84 -11.91
CA LEU A 150 4.39 5.55 -12.42
C LEU A 150 5.51 4.55 -12.73
N VAL A 151 5.93 4.51 -13.99
CA VAL A 151 7.02 3.63 -14.44
C VAL A 151 8.28 4.45 -14.63
N PHE A 152 9.41 3.95 -14.12
CA PHE A 152 10.72 4.54 -14.34
C PHE A 152 11.49 3.74 -15.38
N PRO A 153 11.57 4.23 -16.65
CA PRO A 153 12.20 3.50 -17.74
C PRO A 153 13.67 3.20 -17.47
N GLY A 154 14.05 1.93 -17.61
CA GLY A 154 15.41 1.44 -17.40
C GLY A 154 15.87 1.41 -15.95
N ALA A 155 15.04 1.79 -15.00
CA ALA A 155 15.39 1.70 -13.58
C ALA A 155 15.27 0.25 -13.08
N ASP A 156 16.23 -0.15 -12.26
CA ASP A 156 16.22 -1.43 -11.56
C ASP A 156 15.51 -1.32 -10.20
N HIS A 157 15.58 -2.38 -9.40
CA HIS A 157 14.94 -2.43 -8.07
C HIS A 157 15.43 -1.37 -7.09
N SER A 158 16.62 -0.82 -7.30
CA SER A 158 17.27 0.09 -6.33
C SER A 158 16.77 1.53 -6.40
N TRP A 159 15.90 1.89 -7.33
CA TRP A 159 15.43 3.26 -7.54
C TRP A 159 14.83 3.91 -6.27
N CYS A 160 14.21 3.11 -5.42
CA CYS A 160 13.59 3.56 -4.17
C CYS A 160 14.50 3.41 -2.92
N SER A 161 15.74 2.94 -3.08
CA SER A 161 16.66 2.70 -1.95
C SER A 161 17.23 3.98 -1.34
N SER A 162 17.14 5.12 -2.04
CA SER A 162 17.58 6.43 -1.56
C SER A 162 16.43 7.41 -1.55
N GLY A 163 16.05 7.89 -0.38
CA GLY A 163 14.98 8.87 -0.21
C GLY A 163 15.22 10.24 -0.88
N ASN A 164 16.43 10.48 -1.40
CA ASN A 164 16.78 11.71 -2.10
C ASN A 164 16.94 11.51 -3.61
N SER A 165 16.67 10.34 -4.15
CA SER A 165 16.72 10.14 -5.59
C SER A 165 15.56 10.88 -6.28
N SER A 166 15.79 11.36 -7.51
CA SER A 166 14.72 12.04 -8.28
C SER A 166 13.51 11.15 -8.51
N ASN A 167 13.74 9.84 -8.73
CA ASN A 167 12.66 8.88 -8.92
C ASN A 167 11.83 8.70 -7.64
N PHE A 168 12.49 8.68 -6.48
CA PHE A 168 11.78 8.56 -5.20
C PHE A 168 10.90 9.78 -4.91
N ILE A 169 11.43 11.00 -5.19
CA ILE A 169 10.66 12.24 -5.03
C ILE A 169 9.46 12.26 -5.98
N GLN A 170 9.66 11.89 -7.26
CA GLN A 170 8.57 11.78 -8.22
C GLN A 170 7.52 10.73 -7.79
N ALA A 171 7.95 9.59 -7.22
CA ALA A 171 7.04 8.59 -6.69
C ALA A 171 6.19 9.11 -5.53
N LEU A 172 6.79 9.91 -4.62
CA LEU A 172 6.06 10.52 -3.52
C LEU A 172 5.02 11.53 -4.02
N ASP A 173 5.40 12.42 -4.96
CA ASP A 173 4.49 13.41 -5.54
C ASP A 173 3.33 12.70 -6.25
N PHE A 174 3.63 11.74 -7.12
CA PHE A 174 2.63 10.95 -7.84
C PHE A 174 1.67 10.20 -6.89
N THR A 175 2.21 9.57 -5.86
CA THR A 175 1.40 8.87 -4.86
C THR A 175 0.51 9.83 -4.09
N THR A 176 1.04 11.01 -3.73
CA THR A 176 0.27 12.05 -3.03
C THR A 176 -0.88 12.54 -3.89
N ASP A 177 -0.64 12.81 -5.17
CA ASP A 177 -1.67 13.26 -6.12
C ASP A 177 -2.78 12.21 -6.29
N PHE A 178 -2.43 10.92 -6.30
CA PHE A 178 -3.39 9.82 -6.37
C PHE A 178 -4.22 9.69 -5.09
N LEU A 179 -3.59 9.79 -3.91
CA LEU A 179 -4.26 9.57 -2.63
C LEU A 179 -5.06 10.79 -2.16
N PHE A 180 -4.64 12.00 -2.51
CA PHE A 180 -5.27 13.24 -2.04
C PHE A 180 -6.78 13.31 -2.31
N PRO A 181 -7.30 12.94 -3.51
CA PRO A 181 -8.74 12.88 -3.77
C PRO A 181 -9.51 11.85 -2.94
N LEU A 182 -8.83 10.84 -2.39
CA LEU A 182 -9.44 9.80 -1.56
C LEU A 182 -9.60 10.21 -0.11
N LEU A 183 -9.01 11.33 0.30
CA LEU A 183 -9.14 11.84 1.66
C LEU A 183 -10.53 12.44 1.89
N PRO A 184 -11.17 12.20 3.05
CA PRO A 184 -12.53 12.66 3.33
C PRO A 184 -12.65 14.20 3.36
N CYS A 185 -11.57 14.92 3.60
CA CYS A 185 -11.57 16.37 3.61
C CYS A 185 -11.74 17.03 2.23
N ASN A 186 -11.61 16.28 1.14
CA ASN A 186 -11.85 16.79 -0.22
C ASN A 186 -13.31 16.94 -0.60
N ASN A 187 -14.23 16.40 0.18
CA ASN A 187 -15.67 16.52 -0.06
C ASN A 187 -16.29 17.82 0.47
N THR A 188 -15.50 18.71 1.04
CA THR A 188 -15.99 20.04 1.42
C THR A 188 -15.83 21.01 0.24
N THR A 189 -16.88 21.19 -0.51
CA THR A 189 -17.11 22.32 -1.42
C THR A 189 -17.14 23.62 -0.63
N ALA A 190 -16.02 24.11 -0.14
CA ALA A 190 -15.84 25.49 0.30
C ALA A 190 -14.36 25.79 0.53
N ILE A 191 -13.57 25.85 -0.52
CA ILE A 191 -12.52 26.85 -0.52
C ILE A 191 -13.21 28.14 -0.93
N THR A 192 -13.79 28.86 0.03
CA THR A 192 -14.02 30.28 -0.11
C THR A 192 -12.65 30.86 -0.41
N GLU A 193 -12.48 31.60 -1.51
CA GLU A 193 -11.23 32.26 -1.85
C GLU A 193 -10.67 32.97 -0.61
N VAL A 194 -9.60 32.41 -0.05
CA VAL A 194 -8.85 33.10 0.99
C VAL A 194 -8.10 34.20 0.29
N ASN A 195 -8.60 35.42 0.44
CA ASN A 195 -8.02 36.63 -0.10
C ASN A 195 -6.51 36.62 0.19
N SER A 196 -5.70 36.70 -0.85
CA SER A 196 -4.25 36.47 -0.84
C SER A 196 -3.44 37.37 0.08
N THR A 197 -4.07 38.36 0.73
CA THR A 197 -3.45 39.35 1.60
C THR A 197 -3.32 38.91 3.07
N GLN A 198 -3.83 37.75 3.47
CA GLN A 198 -3.77 37.26 4.83
C GLN A 198 -3.23 35.81 4.99
N ARG A 199 -2.35 35.38 4.11
CA ARG A 199 -1.66 34.10 4.32
C ARG A 199 -0.64 34.22 5.45
N LYS A 200 -1.07 33.97 6.68
CA LYS A 200 -0.17 33.72 7.79
C LYS A 200 0.10 32.21 7.82
N LEU A 201 1.33 31.82 7.53
CA LEU A 201 1.78 30.45 7.73
C LEU A 201 1.66 30.13 9.23
N LEU A 202 0.68 29.31 9.62
CA LEU A 202 0.39 29.07 11.04
C LEU A 202 1.41 28.12 11.66
N LYS A 203 1.83 27.08 10.94
CA LYS A 203 2.83 26.11 11.41
C LYS A 203 3.08 25.07 10.30
N ILE A 204 4.34 24.69 10.10
CA ILE A 204 4.69 23.47 9.36
C ILE A 204 5.21 22.49 10.40
N THR A 205 4.62 21.29 10.40
CA THR A 205 5.12 20.18 11.21
C THR A 205 5.49 19.04 10.27
N ASP A 206 6.56 18.31 10.59
CA ASP A 206 6.86 17.05 9.91
C ASP A 206 5.86 15.95 10.33
N VAL A 207 5.97 14.78 9.72
CA VAL A 207 5.11 13.61 10.00
C VAL A 207 5.19 13.11 11.46
N LEU A 208 6.13 13.62 12.25
CA LEU A 208 6.28 13.34 13.67
C LEU A 208 5.75 14.48 14.55
N GLY A 209 5.09 15.50 13.96
CA GLY A 209 4.55 16.65 14.68
C GLY A 209 5.58 17.69 15.12
N ARG A 210 6.84 17.62 14.62
CA ARG A 210 7.88 18.58 14.98
C ARG A 210 7.76 19.83 14.11
N VAL A 211 7.89 21.01 14.73
CA VAL A 211 7.89 22.30 14.03
C VAL A 211 9.20 22.45 13.28
N THR A 212 9.15 22.70 11.98
CA THR A 212 10.31 23.04 11.13
C THR A 212 10.42 24.54 10.97
#